data_c6c9668e9893be0b9408431785faef2a
#
_entry.id   c6c9668e9893be0b9408431785faef2a
#
_cell.length_a   1.000
_cell.length_b   1.000
_cell.length_c   1.000
_cell.angle_alpha   90.00
_cell.angle_beta   90.00
_cell.angle_gamma   90.00
#
_symmetry.space_group_name_H-M   'P 1'
#
loop_
_entity.id
_entity.type
_entity.pdbx_description
1 polymer ?
#
loop_
_entity_poly.entity_id
_entity_poly.type
_entity_poly.pdbx_seq_one_letter_code
_entity_poly.pdbx_strand_id
1 'polypeptide(L)'
;MEILIFLTIIFILSSVNLSTQYLSNYKNLEFNKNDHLGSSYIWSNHSKFAGLTIFFGDSVIKGFFPVFLSKYILNINNEYIFLYILIIQMIGNNWSIFLKLKGGRGMAIAIGSLLGINFVLALILYGSYLILYFSKFKDGGITWIISLTITAFISIGFSLNVLYCYLACIFLTILKRVTGNQFKFDINIIINRIIYDRDFR
;
A
#
# COMPACT_ATOMS: atom_id res chain seq x y z
N MET A 1 -21.34 8.42 -15.09
CA MET A 1 -21.75 7.09 -14.61
C MET A 1 -20.63 6.07 -14.75
N GLU A 2 -19.97 5.98 -15.90
CA GLU A 2 -18.89 4.99 -16.16
C GLU A 2 -17.69 5.10 -15.23
N ILE A 3 -17.21 6.32 -14.95
CA ILE A 3 -16.10 6.52 -14.00
C ILE A 3 -16.44 6.01 -12.59
N LEU A 4 -17.66 6.23 -12.13
CA LEU A 4 -18.08 5.75 -10.82
C LEU A 4 -18.10 4.22 -10.75
N ILE A 5 -18.60 3.57 -11.80
CA ILE A 5 -18.60 2.10 -11.92
C ILE A 5 -17.15 1.59 -11.93
N PHE A 6 -16.26 2.22 -12.69
CA PHE A 6 -14.84 1.85 -12.73
C PHE A 6 -14.18 1.96 -11.36
N LEU A 7 -14.37 3.07 -10.65
CA LEU A 7 -13.82 3.26 -9.31
C LEU A 7 -14.41 2.25 -8.30
N THR A 8 -15.68 1.89 -8.42
CA THR A 8 -16.31 0.88 -7.57
C THR A 8 -15.70 -0.50 -7.82
N ILE A 9 -15.45 -0.88 -9.06
CA ILE A 9 -14.78 -2.13 -9.41
C ILE A 9 -13.37 -2.16 -8.82
N ILE A 10 -12.61 -1.06 -8.94
CA ILE A 10 -11.27 -0.96 -8.36
C ILE A 10 -11.31 -1.13 -6.83
N PHE A 11 -12.27 -0.52 -6.16
CA PHE A 11 -12.45 -0.66 -4.71
C PHE A 11 -12.70 -2.11 -4.30
N ILE A 12 -13.61 -2.80 -4.99
CA ILE A 12 -13.92 -4.20 -4.72
C ILE A 12 -12.69 -5.08 -4.93
N LEU A 13 -12.00 -4.93 -6.07
CA LEU A 13 -10.79 -5.69 -6.40
C LEU A 13 -9.67 -5.45 -5.38
N SER A 14 -9.47 -4.21 -4.96
CA SER A 14 -8.45 -3.85 -3.98
C SER A 14 -8.77 -4.40 -2.59
N SER A 15 -10.05 -4.55 -2.27
CA SER A 15 -10.51 -5.12 -0.99
C SER A 15 -10.26 -6.63 -0.87
N VAL A 16 -10.02 -7.33 -1.97
CA VAL A 16 -9.64 -8.76 -1.94
C VAL A 16 -8.22 -8.89 -1.37
N ASN A 17 -8.04 -9.57 -0.25
CA ASN A 17 -6.72 -9.74 0.38
C ASN A 17 -6.09 -11.07 -0.01
N LEU A 18 -5.05 -11.03 -0.88
CA LEU A 18 -4.38 -12.23 -1.38
C LEU A 18 -3.66 -13.01 -0.27
N SER A 19 -3.13 -12.32 0.75
CA SER A 19 -2.45 -12.97 1.87
C SER A 19 -3.41 -13.82 2.69
N THR A 20 -4.64 -13.33 2.94
CA THR A 20 -5.64 -14.10 3.67
C THR A 20 -6.16 -15.28 2.86
N GLN A 21 -6.31 -15.13 1.54
CA GLN A 21 -6.69 -16.23 0.66
C GLN A 21 -5.60 -17.31 0.66
N TYR A 22 -4.33 -16.93 0.60
CA TYR A 22 -3.23 -17.88 0.72
C TYR A 22 -3.27 -18.62 2.05
N LEU A 23 -3.45 -17.91 3.17
CA LEU A 23 -3.46 -18.50 4.51
C LEU A 23 -4.68 -19.39 4.77
N SER A 24 -5.83 -19.12 4.15
CA SER A 24 -7.03 -19.95 4.29
C SER A 24 -6.83 -21.40 3.83
N ASN A 25 -5.86 -21.64 2.95
CA ASN A 25 -5.49 -22.97 2.50
C ASN A 25 -4.69 -23.78 3.54
N TYR A 26 -4.21 -23.13 4.61
CA TYR A 26 -3.42 -23.75 5.66
C TYR A 26 -4.25 -23.79 6.96
N LYS A 27 -4.94 -24.92 7.21
CA LYS A 27 -5.90 -25.10 8.33
C LYS A 27 -5.33 -24.95 9.75
N ASN A 28 -4.00 -24.95 9.92
CA ASN A 28 -3.34 -24.96 11.22
C ASN A 28 -2.69 -23.63 11.61
N LEU A 29 -2.97 -22.55 10.88
CA LEU A 29 -2.41 -21.25 11.17
C LEU A 29 -3.36 -20.47 12.06
N GLU A 30 -3.08 -20.43 13.34
CA GLU A 30 -3.66 -19.45 14.24
C GLU A 30 -3.27 -18.07 13.74
N PHE A 31 -4.23 -17.35 13.19
CA PHE A 31 -4.09 -15.93 12.93
C PHE A 31 -3.84 -15.24 14.28
N ASN A 32 -2.60 -14.93 14.58
CA ASN A 32 -2.33 -14.00 15.65
C ASN A 32 -3.09 -12.71 15.34
N LYS A 33 -4.06 -12.35 16.18
CA LYS A 33 -4.99 -11.23 15.95
C LYS A 33 -4.29 -9.89 15.73
N ASN A 34 -2.99 -9.84 15.99
CA ASN A 34 -2.13 -8.66 15.92
C ASN A 34 -1.27 -8.61 14.67
N ASP A 35 -1.26 -9.64 13.82
CA ASP A 35 -0.36 -9.72 12.67
C ASP A 35 -0.88 -8.94 11.47
N HIS A 36 0.05 -8.36 10.74
CA HIS A 36 -0.26 -7.62 9.52
C HIS A 36 -0.47 -8.59 8.37
N LEU A 37 -1.67 -8.59 7.84
CA LEU A 37 -2.08 -9.42 6.72
C LEU A 37 -1.51 -8.87 5.40
N GLY A 38 -0.21 -9.03 5.19
CA GLY A 38 0.47 -8.55 3.99
C GLY A 38 1.49 -9.55 3.46
N SER A 39 2.01 -9.29 2.26
CA SER A 39 3.03 -10.11 1.60
C SER A 39 4.30 -10.29 2.44
N SER A 40 4.70 -9.28 3.23
CA SER A 40 5.85 -9.34 4.12
C SER A 40 5.67 -10.37 5.24
N TYR A 41 4.47 -10.53 5.77
CA TYR A 41 4.16 -11.56 6.76
C TYR A 41 4.34 -12.96 6.16
N ILE A 42 3.80 -13.19 4.97
CA ILE A 42 3.94 -14.47 4.27
C ILE A 42 5.40 -14.78 3.93
N TRP A 43 6.14 -13.76 3.49
CA TRP A 43 7.57 -13.87 3.22
C TRP A 43 8.37 -14.34 4.44
N SER A 44 8.11 -13.75 5.60
CA SER A 44 8.88 -14.00 6.83
C SER A 44 8.48 -15.30 7.53
N ASN A 45 7.19 -15.67 7.51
CA ASN A 45 6.65 -16.73 8.36
C ASN A 45 6.27 -18.00 7.60
N HIS A 46 6.15 -17.94 6.24
CA HIS A 46 5.70 -19.08 5.44
C HIS A 46 6.64 -19.40 4.28
N SER A 47 6.51 -18.66 3.20
CA SER A 47 7.25 -18.92 1.97
C SER A 47 7.67 -17.61 1.31
N LYS A 48 8.97 -17.50 1.02
CA LYS A 48 9.53 -16.36 0.28
C LYS A 48 8.89 -16.24 -1.10
N PHE A 49 8.70 -17.35 -1.79
CA PHE A 49 8.07 -17.38 -3.12
C PHE A 49 6.61 -16.91 -3.06
N ALA A 50 5.83 -17.42 -2.11
CA ALA A 50 4.44 -16.99 -1.94
C ALA A 50 4.35 -15.51 -1.54
N GLY A 51 5.23 -15.03 -0.65
CA GLY A 51 5.31 -13.62 -0.30
C GLY A 51 5.59 -12.72 -1.51
N LEU A 52 6.52 -13.11 -2.39
CA LEU A 52 6.80 -12.41 -3.65
C LEU A 52 5.59 -12.43 -4.59
N THR A 53 4.98 -13.58 -4.80
CA THR A 53 3.80 -13.71 -5.70
C THR A 53 2.67 -12.80 -5.24
N ILE A 54 2.40 -12.75 -3.92
CA ILE A 54 1.38 -11.88 -3.34
C ILE A 54 1.78 -10.40 -3.52
N PHE A 55 3.04 -10.06 -3.27
CA PHE A 55 3.54 -8.70 -3.48
C PHE A 55 3.35 -8.25 -4.93
N PHE A 56 3.73 -9.07 -5.90
CA PHE A 56 3.52 -8.77 -7.32
C PHE A 56 2.04 -8.73 -7.69
N GLY A 57 1.22 -9.62 -7.17
CA GLY A 57 -0.24 -9.58 -7.36
C GLY A 57 -0.85 -8.26 -6.86
N ASP A 58 -0.49 -7.85 -5.66
CA ASP A 58 -0.99 -6.59 -5.08
C ASP A 58 -0.42 -5.36 -5.82
N SER A 59 0.87 -5.35 -6.17
CA SER A 59 1.47 -4.19 -6.83
C SER A 59 1.12 -4.08 -8.31
N VAL A 60 1.15 -5.18 -9.06
CA VAL A 60 0.89 -5.14 -10.51
C VAL A 60 -0.60 -5.15 -10.80
N ILE A 61 -1.34 -6.13 -10.27
CA ILE A 61 -2.75 -6.32 -10.66
C ILE A 61 -3.64 -5.27 -10.00
N LYS A 62 -3.45 -5.00 -8.71
CA LYS A 62 -4.30 -4.06 -8.00
C LYS A 62 -3.77 -2.62 -8.02
N GLY A 63 -2.44 -2.44 -8.05
CA GLY A 63 -1.82 -1.12 -8.07
C GLY A 63 -1.66 -0.57 -9.48
N PHE A 64 -0.74 -1.14 -10.25
CA PHE A 64 -0.32 -0.62 -11.55
C PHE A 64 -1.42 -0.71 -12.62
N PHE A 65 -2.04 -1.88 -12.76
CA PHE A 65 -2.94 -2.16 -13.87
C PHE A 65 -4.16 -1.23 -13.96
N PRO A 66 -4.88 -0.84 -12.88
CA PRO A 66 -5.97 0.11 -12.97
C PRO A 66 -5.54 1.51 -13.41
N VAL A 67 -4.34 1.97 -12.99
CA VAL A 67 -3.77 3.25 -13.45
C VAL A 67 -3.42 3.16 -14.94
N PHE A 68 -2.78 2.06 -15.36
CA PHE A 68 -2.44 1.80 -16.75
C PHE A 68 -3.69 1.75 -17.64
N LEU A 69 -4.74 1.04 -17.21
CA LEU A 69 -6.02 0.97 -17.92
C LEU A 69 -6.63 2.37 -18.11
N SER A 70 -6.68 3.18 -17.05
CA SER A 70 -7.26 4.51 -17.11
C SER A 70 -6.48 5.43 -18.05
N LYS A 71 -5.15 5.33 -18.06
CA LYS A 71 -4.27 6.21 -18.83
C LYS A 71 -4.23 5.84 -20.32
N TYR A 72 -4.08 4.56 -20.64
CA TYR A 72 -3.75 4.09 -21.98
C TYR A 72 -4.91 3.42 -22.72
N ILE A 73 -5.88 2.87 -22.03
CA ILE A 73 -7.01 2.18 -22.66
C ILE A 73 -8.26 3.05 -22.65
N LEU A 74 -8.59 3.63 -21.49
CA LEU A 74 -9.75 4.52 -21.37
C LEU A 74 -9.45 5.97 -21.78
N ASN A 75 -8.18 6.30 -22.07
CA ASN A 75 -7.71 7.63 -22.49
C ASN A 75 -8.27 8.77 -21.59
N ILE A 76 -8.31 8.53 -20.27
CA ILE A 76 -8.81 9.52 -19.32
C ILE A 76 -7.72 10.58 -19.11
N ASN A 77 -7.90 11.75 -19.72
CA ASN A 77 -6.93 12.85 -19.66
C ASN A 77 -6.97 13.66 -18.36
N ASN A 78 -7.92 13.36 -17.47
CA ASN A 78 -8.03 14.06 -16.20
C ASN A 78 -7.03 13.48 -15.20
N GLU A 79 -5.95 14.21 -14.89
CA GLU A 79 -4.91 13.77 -13.97
C GLU A 79 -5.39 13.52 -12.52
N TYR A 80 -6.48 14.16 -12.09
CA TYR A 80 -7.07 13.90 -10.77
C TYR A 80 -7.65 12.49 -10.65
N ILE A 81 -7.97 11.82 -11.76
CA ILE A 81 -8.48 10.44 -11.71
C ILE A 81 -7.45 9.49 -11.13
N PHE A 82 -6.15 9.72 -11.37
CA PHE A 82 -5.07 8.90 -10.82
C PHE A 82 -4.99 9.01 -9.30
N LEU A 83 -5.23 10.22 -8.77
CA LEU A 83 -5.33 10.44 -7.32
C LEU A 83 -6.51 9.66 -6.73
N TYR A 84 -7.68 9.71 -7.35
CA TYR A 84 -8.86 8.95 -6.89
C TYR A 84 -8.64 7.44 -6.97
N ILE A 85 -8.07 6.94 -8.06
CA ILE A 85 -7.72 5.52 -8.20
C ILE A 85 -6.80 5.08 -7.06
N LEU A 86 -5.71 5.80 -6.83
CA LEU A 86 -4.75 5.50 -5.77
C LEU A 86 -5.41 5.50 -4.38
N ILE A 87 -6.20 6.51 -4.05
CA ILE A 87 -6.90 6.61 -2.77
C ILE A 87 -7.83 5.41 -2.58
N ILE A 88 -8.64 5.09 -3.57
CA ILE A 88 -9.62 4.00 -3.53
C ILE A 88 -8.93 2.64 -3.41
N GLN A 89 -7.84 2.42 -4.14
CA GLN A 89 -7.04 1.20 -4.04
C GLN A 89 -6.44 1.03 -2.64
N MET A 90 -5.85 2.08 -2.08
CA MET A 90 -5.28 2.03 -0.75
C MET A 90 -6.36 1.84 0.32
N ILE A 91 -7.50 2.51 0.22
CA ILE A 91 -8.61 2.34 1.18
C ILE A 91 -9.13 0.91 1.11
N GLY A 92 -9.41 0.38 -0.09
CA GLY A 92 -9.90 -0.98 -0.26
C GLY A 92 -8.97 -2.04 0.34
N ASN A 93 -7.65 -1.89 0.15
CA ASN A 93 -6.69 -2.82 0.71
C ASN A 93 -6.47 -2.65 2.23
N ASN A 94 -6.45 -1.41 2.72
CA ASN A 94 -6.16 -1.10 4.11
C ASN A 94 -7.36 -1.42 5.02
N TRP A 95 -8.57 -1.21 4.52
CA TRP A 95 -9.83 -1.46 5.22
C TRP A 95 -10.74 -2.32 4.36
N SER A 96 -10.31 -3.58 4.13
CA SER A 96 -11.04 -4.53 3.30
C SER A 96 -12.46 -4.78 3.82
N ILE A 97 -13.46 -4.61 2.95
CA ILE A 97 -14.86 -4.93 3.25
C ILE A 97 -15.05 -6.42 3.53
N PHE A 98 -14.27 -7.28 2.88
CA PHE A 98 -14.35 -8.74 3.07
C PHE A 98 -13.73 -9.21 4.40
N LEU A 99 -12.90 -8.39 5.03
CA LEU A 99 -12.22 -8.70 6.29
C LEU A 99 -12.74 -7.86 7.47
N LYS A 100 -13.96 -7.35 7.39
CA LYS A 100 -14.57 -6.50 8.44
C LYS A 100 -13.66 -5.30 8.77
N LEU A 101 -13.25 -4.56 7.74
CA LEU A 101 -12.38 -3.39 7.79
C LEU A 101 -10.95 -3.66 8.31
N LYS A 102 -10.54 -4.92 8.38
CA LYS A 102 -9.15 -5.29 8.57
C LYS A 102 -8.48 -5.45 7.21
N GLY A 103 -7.17 -5.26 7.15
CA GLY A 103 -6.48 -5.36 5.86
C GLY A 103 -4.98 -5.20 5.98
N GLY A 104 -4.33 -5.09 4.82
CA GLY A 104 -2.91 -4.82 4.69
C GLY A 104 -2.57 -3.36 5.02
N ARG A 105 -1.34 -2.96 4.67
CA ARG A 105 -0.82 -1.59 4.85
C ARG A 105 -0.75 -0.79 3.56
N GLY A 106 -1.16 -1.38 2.46
CA GLY A 106 -1.24 -0.74 1.16
C GLY A 106 0.10 -0.43 0.49
N MET A 107 1.25 -0.78 1.07
CA MET A 107 2.56 -0.46 0.50
C MET A 107 2.74 -1.03 -0.90
N ALA A 108 2.44 -2.32 -1.11
CA ALA A 108 2.58 -2.95 -2.43
C ALA A 108 1.68 -2.28 -3.49
N ILE A 109 0.44 -1.98 -3.12
CA ILE A 109 -0.50 -1.27 -4.00
C ILE A 109 -0.01 0.14 -4.31
N ALA A 110 0.41 0.90 -3.29
CA ALA A 110 0.94 2.26 -3.47
C ALA A 110 2.13 2.26 -4.44
N ILE A 111 3.04 1.30 -4.28
CA ILE A 111 4.17 1.09 -5.18
C ILE A 111 3.70 0.92 -6.62
N GLY A 112 2.79 0.00 -6.88
CA GLY A 112 2.28 -0.25 -8.22
C GLY A 112 1.55 0.95 -8.83
N SER A 113 0.69 1.59 -8.04
CA SER A 113 -0.06 2.78 -8.49
C SER A 113 0.87 3.95 -8.84
N LEU A 114 1.84 4.25 -7.97
CA LEU A 114 2.81 5.31 -8.20
C LEU A 114 3.68 5.04 -9.43
N LEU A 115 4.03 3.75 -9.66
CA LEU A 115 4.74 3.33 -10.87
C LEU A 115 3.93 3.63 -12.15
N GLY A 116 2.63 3.39 -12.14
CA GLY A 116 1.73 3.71 -13.24
C GLY A 116 1.52 5.22 -13.44
N ILE A 117 1.51 5.99 -12.36
CA ILE A 117 1.34 7.44 -12.38
C ILE A 117 2.59 8.13 -12.95
N ASN A 118 3.75 7.89 -12.36
CA ASN A 118 5.02 8.44 -12.81
C ASN A 118 6.18 7.47 -12.55
N PHE A 119 6.68 6.88 -13.63
CA PHE A 119 7.73 5.86 -13.58
C PHE A 119 9.03 6.37 -12.95
N VAL A 120 9.46 7.58 -13.31
CA VAL A 120 10.73 8.16 -12.83
C VAL A 120 10.70 8.39 -11.32
N LEU A 121 9.64 9.02 -10.82
CA LEU A 121 9.47 9.26 -9.39
C LEU A 121 9.30 7.96 -8.60
N ALA A 122 8.65 6.95 -9.17
CA ALA A 122 8.58 5.64 -8.55
C ALA A 122 9.96 4.97 -8.43
N LEU A 123 10.83 5.10 -9.43
CA LEU A 123 12.22 4.62 -9.33
C LEU A 123 13.01 5.36 -8.23
N ILE A 124 12.81 6.67 -8.08
CA ILE A 124 13.42 7.47 -7.00
C ILE A 124 12.91 6.98 -5.63
N LEU A 125 11.59 6.71 -5.51
CA LEU A 125 11.01 6.14 -4.29
C LEU A 125 11.66 4.81 -3.92
N TYR A 126 11.81 3.89 -4.89
CA TYR A 126 12.44 2.59 -4.64
C TYR A 126 13.91 2.74 -4.29
N GLY A 127 14.66 3.54 -5.05
CA GLY A 127 16.07 3.77 -4.80
C GLY A 127 16.30 4.34 -3.40
N SER A 128 15.56 5.37 -3.02
CA SER A 128 15.65 5.97 -1.67
C SER A 128 15.25 4.97 -0.57
N TYR A 129 14.19 4.18 -0.79
CA TYR A 129 13.78 3.13 0.15
C TYR A 129 14.88 2.07 0.35
N LEU A 130 15.48 1.57 -0.73
CA LEU A 130 16.54 0.57 -0.64
C LEU A 130 17.78 1.13 0.04
N ILE A 131 18.24 2.33 -0.33
CA ILE A 131 19.39 2.99 0.28
C ILE A 131 19.19 3.16 1.78
N LEU A 132 18.02 3.65 2.20
CA LEU A 132 17.71 3.85 3.62
C LEU A 132 17.58 2.52 4.38
N TYR A 133 16.95 1.51 3.78
CA TYR A 133 16.76 0.20 4.40
C TYR A 133 18.09 -0.52 4.63
N PHE A 134 19.00 -0.47 3.66
CA PHE A 134 20.34 -1.10 3.79
C PHE A 134 21.33 -0.26 4.58
N SER A 135 21.04 1.01 4.87
CA SER A 135 21.91 1.87 5.67
C SER A 135 21.76 1.64 7.17
N LYS A 136 21.18 2.59 7.89
CA LYS A 136 21.11 2.58 9.36
C LYS A 136 19.76 2.13 9.91
N PHE A 137 18.67 2.36 9.17
CA PHE A 137 17.33 2.23 9.74
C PHE A 137 16.89 0.78 9.90
N LYS A 138 17.27 -0.12 8.97
CA LYS A 138 16.92 -1.57 8.98
C LYS A 138 15.43 -1.89 9.28
N ASP A 139 14.59 -0.87 9.32
CA ASP A 139 13.16 -0.97 9.62
C ASP A 139 12.36 -0.48 8.43
N GLY A 140 11.56 -1.38 7.84
CA GLY A 140 10.78 -1.09 6.64
C GLY A 140 9.68 -0.05 6.88
N GLY A 141 9.27 0.12 8.14
CA GLY A 141 8.20 1.03 8.48
C GLY A 141 8.61 2.50 8.32
N ILE A 142 9.64 2.90 9.04
CA ILE A 142 10.10 4.30 9.01
C ILE A 142 10.75 4.65 7.68
N THR A 143 11.51 3.70 7.08
CA THR A 143 12.12 3.92 5.76
C THR A 143 11.09 4.19 4.68
N TRP A 144 9.93 3.55 4.73
CA TRP A 144 8.83 3.79 3.79
C TRP A 144 8.31 5.23 3.88
N ILE A 145 8.03 5.72 5.09
CA ILE A 145 7.53 7.09 5.28
C ILE A 145 8.59 8.12 4.84
N ILE A 146 9.86 7.93 5.21
CA ILE A 146 10.94 8.85 4.84
C ILE A 146 11.09 8.88 3.31
N SER A 147 11.10 7.72 2.64
CA SER A 147 11.23 7.64 1.18
C SER A 147 10.06 8.29 0.46
N LEU A 148 8.82 8.09 0.94
CA LEU A 148 7.64 8.79 0.42
C LEU A 148 7.78 10.31 0.59
N THR A 149 8.26 10.79 1.75
CA THR A 149 8.44 12.21 2.01
C THR A 149 9.50 12.83 1.10
N ILE A 150 10.66 12.17 0.94
CA ILE A 150 11.71 12.62 0.01
C ILE A 150 11.15 12.72 -1.41
N THR A 151 10.45 11.69 -1.87
CA THR A 151 9.91 11.68 -3.23
C THR A 151 8.77 12.70 -3.41
N ALA A 152 7.98 12.95 -2.37
CA ALA A 152 6.96 14.02 -2.39
C ALA A 152 7.61 15.39 -2.60
N PHE A 153 8.71 15.70 -1.91
CA PHE A 153 9.45 16.95 -2.15
C PHE A 153 9.97 17.05 -3.58
N ILE A 154 10.55 15.98 -4.11
CA ILE A 154 11.05 15.96 -5.49
C ILE A 154 9.89 16.13 -6.49
N SER A 155 8.71 15.59 -6.20
CA SER A 155 7.54 15.64 -7.08
C SER A 155 7.00 17.05 -7.31
N ILE A 156 7.32 18.03 -6.45
CA ILE A 156 6.99 19.44 -6.62
C ILE A 156 7.52 19.97 -7.97
N GLY A 157 8.70 19.51 -8.39
CA GLY A 157 9.30 19.90 -9.67
C GLY A 157 8.68 19.21 -10.90
N PHE A 158 7.76 18.26 -10.73
CA PHE A 158 7.11 17.53 -11.81
C PHE A 158 5.67 18.02 -12.06
N SER A 159 4.78 17.80 -11.11
CA SER A 159 3.39 18.24 -11.20
C SER A 159 2.72 18.22 -9.82
N LEU A 160 1.82 19.18 -9.58
CA LEU A 160 1.06 19.27 -8.33
C LEU A 160 0.16 18.04 -8.13
N ASN A 161 -0.39 17.47 -9.21
CA ASN A 161 -1.24 16.29 -9.10
C ASN A 161 -0.46 15.06 -8.64
N VAL A 162 0.77 14.92 -9.11
CA VAL A 162 1.66 13.84 -8.65
C VAL A 162 2.06 14.05 -7.17
N LEU A 163 2.33 15.30 -6.76
CA LEU A 163 2.56 15.64 -5.35
C LEU A 163 1.37 15.19 -4.48
N TYR A 164 0.13 15.50 -4.90
CA TYR A 164 -1.06 15.08 -4.15
C TYR A 164 -1.16 13.54 -4.01
N CYS A 165 -0.73 12.78 -5.02
CA CYS A 165 -0.68 11.33 -4.93
C CYS A 165 0.29 10.85 -3.85
N TYR A 166 1.49 11.44 -3.75
CA TYR A 166 2.45 11.12 -2.68
C TYR A 166 1.94 11.52 -1.31
N LEU A 167 1.35 12.72 -1.17
CA LEU A 167 0.75 13.18 0.08
C LEU A 167 -0.41 12.27 0.53
N ALA A 168 -1.25 11.83 -0.39
CA ALA A 168 -2.31 10.86 -0.11
C ALA A 168 -1.75 9.50 0.37
N CYS A 169 -0.66 9.02 -0.25
CA CYS A 169 0.04 7.81 0.21
C CYS A 169 0.57 7.96 1.63
N ILE A 170 1.22 9.09 1.95
CA ILE A 170 1.74 9.36 3.29
C ILE A 170 0.59 9.38 4.30
N PHE A 171 -0.46 10.14 4.01
CA PHE A 171 -1.63 10.27 4.88
C PHE A 171 -2.30 8.91 5.15
N LEU A 172 -2.62 8.14 4.11
CA LEU A 172 -3.28 6.85 4.23
C LEU A 172 -2.39 5.80 4.91
N THR A 173 -1.07 5.85 4.71
CA THR A 173 -0.12 4.99 5.41
C THR A 173 -0.10 5.29 6.90
N ILE A 174 0.00 6.57 7.29
CA ILE A 174 -0.02 6.99 8.69
C ILE A 174 -1.37 6.65 9.32
N LEU A 175 -2.47 6.98 8.66
CA LEU A 175 -3.82 6.68 9.14
C LEU A 175 -4.00 5.20 9.42
N LYS A 176 -3.56 4.32 8.50
CA LYS A 176 -3.63 2.86 8.70
C LYS A 176 -2.76 2.39 9.85
N ARG A 177 -1.59 2.98 10.07
CA ARG A 177 -0.73 2.65 11.21
C ARG A 177 -1.34 3.06 12.54
N VAL A 178 -1.93 4.25 12.61
CA VAL A 178 -2.61 4.74 13.81
C VAL A 178 -3.81 3.84 14.14
N THR A 179 -4.66 3.54 13.16
CA THR A 179 -5.86 2.73 13.38
C THR A 179 -5.55 1.25 13.60
N GLY A 180 -4.52 0.71 12.93
CA GLY A 180 -4.18 -0.71 12.96
C GLY A 180 -5.31 -1.60 12.46
N ASN A 181 -5.24 -2.89 12.80
CA ASN A 181 -6.33 -3.86 12.61
C ASN A 181 -7.15 -4.09 13.90
N GLN A 182 -6.68 -3.56 15.02
CA GLN A 182 -7.38 -3.46 16.29
C GLN A 182 -7.35 -2.00 16.72
N PHE A 183 -8.52 -1.42 16.97
CA PHE A 183 -8.66 -0.05 17.46
C PHE A 183 -8.22 0.01 18.93
N LYS A 184 -6.92 0.00 19.19
CA LYS A 184 -6.33 0.23 20.51
C LYS A 184 -5.64 1.58 20.50
N PHE A 185 -6.19 2.52 21.27
CA PHE A 185 -5.65 3.88 21.43
C PHE A 185 -4.70 3.96 22.64
N ASP A 186 -3.60 3.19 22.59
CA ASP A 186 -2.50 3.33 23.53
C ASP A 186 -1.37 4.07 22.79
N ILE A 187 -0.86 5.15 23.41
CA ILE A 187 0.19 6.00 22.81
C ILE A 187 1.43 5.18 22.47
N ASN A 188 1.84 4.26 23.34
CA ASN A 188 3.01 3.41 23.08
C ASN A 188 2.79 2.46 21.89
N ILE A 189 1.59 1.91 21.76
CA ILE A 189 1.22 1.07 20.62
C ILE A 189 1.20 1.90 19.33
N ILE A 190 0.65 3.12 19.36
CA ILE A 190 0.62 4.02 18.20
C ILE A 190 2.03 4.38 17.77
N ILE A 191 2.91 4.76 18.69
CA ILE A 191 4.31 5.09 18.40
C ILE A 191 5.03 3.88 17.78
N ASN A 192 4.87 2.68 18.37
CA ASN A 192 5.45 1.46 17.83
C ASN A 192 4.94 1.14 16.42
N ARG A 193 3.65 1.33 16.16
CA ARG A 193 3.05 1.15 14.83
C ARG A 193 3.61 2.15 13.80
N ILE A 194 3.81 3.40 14.19
CA ILE A 194 4.34 4.42 13.27
C ILE A 194 5.81 4.14 12.93
N ILE A 195 6.63 3.84 13.93
CA ILE A 195 8.08 3.68 13.78
C ILE A 195 8.42 2.29 13.25
N TYR A 196 7.97 1.25 13.95
CA TYR A 196 8.40 -0.14 13.69
C TYR A 196 7.39 -0.94 12.88
N ASP A 197 6.24 -0.34 12.58
CA ASP A 197 5.19 -1.04 11.86
C ASP A 197 4.66 -2.30 12.59
N ARG A 198 4.72 -2.32 13.93
CA ARG A 198 4.33 -3.44 14.82
C ARG A 198 3.60 -2.92 16.06
N ASP A 199 2.75 -3.75 16.66
CA ASP A 199 2.05 -3.41 17.90
C ASP A 199 2.98 -3.50 19.12
N PHE A 200 3.95 -4.41 19.07
CA PHE A 200 4.97 -4.62 20.12
C PHE A 200 6.35 -4.73 19.48
N ARG A 201 7.35 -4.24 20.19
CA ARG A 201 8.76 -4.33 19.79
C ARG A 201 9.34 -5.67 20.22
#